data_6c93773896c4637c333427e72574d464
#
_entry.id   6c93773896c4637c333427e72574d464
#
_cell.length_a   1.000
_cell.length_b   1.000
_cell.length_c   1.000
_cell.angle_alpha   90.00
_cell.angle_beta   90.00
_cell.angle_gamma   90.00
#
_symmetry.space_group_name_H-M   'P 1'
#
loop_
_entity.id
_entity.type
_entity.pdbx_description
1 polymer ?
#
loop_
_entity_poly.entity_id
_entity_poly.type
_entity_poly.pdbx_seq_one_letter_code
_entity_poly.pdbx_strand_id
1 'polypeptide(L)'
;MSLIVMKFGGSSVGTPERMQRVAKRIIERQQEGNDIVVVVSAMGDTTDDLIDQSKGLNLNPPAREMDMLLTVGEQISIALLSMSIHQVGGKAQSFTGWQVGMLTNDVHGKAKIIDIKPDRLFKSLEGGNVAVVAGFQGMSEAGDITTLGRGGSDTTAVALAAALKADICEIYTDVDGIYSTDPRVVKNARKLDEISYDEMLELANLGAAVLHPRAVEYAKHNNVRLVVRSSFTQNEGTSVKEDAVMEQGVVVRGIAFDKNVARISILGVEDLPGVLANVFSALADNGIDVDIIVQSGVQDGKADFSFTLSGEDRDKAISVIEGNRDVVPYRETTSEAGLVKVSIVGAGMVSNPGVAAKMFTAISSLGVSIKMVSTSEIRCSCIIASEPLKEVVQALHTVYGLDADEQAFVGGPSERR
;
A
#
# COMPACT_ATOMS: atom_id res chain seq x y z
N MET A 1 16.01 16.84 -21.56
CA MET A 1 16.59 16.14 -20.42
C MET A 1 15.46 15.97 -19.43
N SER A 2 15.05 14.75 -19.16
CA SER A 2 13.97 14.50 -18.20
C SER A 2 14.56 14.06 -16.87
N LEU A 3 13.96 14.48 -15.77
CA LEU A 3 14.33 14.01 -14.43
C LEU A 3 13.42 12.84 -14.04
N ILE A 4 14.03 11.70 -13.77
CA ILE A 4 13.32 10.46 -13.42
C ILE A 4 13.70 10.04 -12.00
N VAL A 5 12.70 9.79 -11.17
CA VAL A 5 12.90 9.11 -9.88
C VAL A 5 12.55 7.63 -10.06
N MET A 6 13.49 6.74 -9.76
CA MET A 6 13.32 5.28 -9.88
C MET A 6 13.37 4.66 -8.49
N LYS A 7 12.34 3.91 -8.09
CA LYS A 7 12.34 3.19 -6.80
C LYS A 7 12.47 1.69 -7.01
N PHE A 8 13.38 1.06 -6.30
CA PHE A 8 13.54 -0.40 -6.30
C PHE A 8 13.25 -0.98 -4.92
N GLY A 9 12.33 -1.96 -4.85
CA GLY A 9 12.00 -2.68 -3.64
C GLY A 9 13.08 -3.68 -3.21
N GLY A 10 12.99 -4.19 -1.97
CA GLY A 10 13.98 -5.13 -1.41
C GLY A 10 14.21 -6.37 -2.25
N SER A 11 13.15 -6.95 -2.83
CA SER A 11 13.26 -8.08 -3.76
C SER A 11 14.06 -7.76 -5.02
N SER A 12 14.04 -6.51 -5.48
CA SER A 12 14.76 -6.05 -6.67
C SER A 12 16.27 -5.96 -6.45
N VAL A 13 16.69 -5.68 -5.21
CA VAL A 13 18.11 -5.48 -4.81
C VAL A 13 18.59 -6.57 -3.85
N GLY A 14 17.84 -7.66 -3.66
CA GLY A 14 18.06 -8.68 -2.65
C GLY A 14 19.32 -9.55 -2.84
N THR A 15 19.97 -9.54 -4.02
CA THR A 15 21.22 -10.25 -4.26
C THR A 15 22.17 -9.41 -5.10
N PRO A 16 23.50 -9.69 -5.06
CA PRO A 16 24.47 -9.00 -5.91
C PRO A 16 24.11 -9.01 -7.40
N GLU A 17 23.62 -10.13 -7.93
CA GLU A 17 23.24 -10.27 -9.33
C GLU A 17 22.03 -9.42 -9.69
N ARG A 18 21.05 -9.32 -8.77
CA ARG A 18 19.89 -8.43 -8.94
C ARG A 18 20.32 -6.97 -8.91
N MET A 19 21.21 -6.62 -7.99
CA MET A 19 21.76 -5.27 -7.87
C MET A 19 22.53 -4.85 -9.11
N GLN A 20 23.33 -5.76 -9.71
CA GLN A 20 24.01 -5.50 -10.98
C GLN A 20 23.03 -5.28 -12.14
N ARG A 21 21.91 -6.01 -12.19
CA ARG A 21 20.85 -5.78 -13.20
C ARG A 21 20.19 -4.41 -13.02
N VAL A 22 19.90 -4.04 -11.78
CA VAL A 22 19.37 -2.72 -11.45
C VAL A 22 20.35 -1.62 -11.88
N ALA A 23 21.63 -1.77 -11.55
CA ALA A 23 22.67 -0.81 -11.96
C ALA A 23 22.75 -0.63 -13.48
N LYS A 24 22.69 -1.72 -14.26
CA LYS A 24 22.66 -1.65 -15.73
C LYS A 24 21.44 -0.89 -16.24
N ARG A 25 20.25 -1.20 -15.73
CA ARG A 25 19.00 -0.50 -16.10
C ARG A 25 19.06 1.00 -15.80
N ILE A 26 19.61 1.37 -14.64
CA ILE A 26 19.79 2.78 -14.27
C ILE A 26 20.70 3.50 -15.29
N ILE A 27 21.81 2.88 -15.66
CA ILE A 27 22.74 3.46 -16.63
C ILE A 27 22.15 3.52 -18.05
N GLU A 28 21.39 2.52 -18.47
CA GLU A 28 20.64 2.56 -19.73
C GLU A 28 19.70 3.77 -19.76
N ARG A 29 18.93 4.00 -18.68
CA ARG A 29 18.03 5.16 -18.56
C ARG A 29 18.78 6.50 -18.54
N GLN A 30 19.96 6.55 -17.89
CA GLN A 30 20.81 7.75 -17.90
C GLN A 30 21.38 8.04 -19.29
N GLN A 31 21.80 7.01 -20.04
CA GLN A 31 22.34 7.13 -21.39
C GLN A 31 21.29 7.61 -22.42
N GLU A 32 20.01 7.47 -22.13
CA GLU A 32 18.91 8.07 -22.92
C GLU A 32 18.85 9.62 -22.74
N GLY A 33 19.74 10.20 -21.95
CA GLY A 33 19.82 11.64 -21.70
C GLY A 33 18.99 12.12 -20.51
N ASN A 34 18.66 11.23 -19.56
CA ASN A 34 17.89 11.56 -18.36
C ASN A 34 18.78 11.80 -17.15
N ASP A 35 18.36 12.70 -16.26
CA ASP A 35 18.86 12.78 -14.89
C ASP A 35 18.14 11.75 -14.01
N ILE A 36 18.90 11.01 -13.20
CA ILE A 36 18.35 9.88 -12.46
C ILE A 36 18.57 10.04 -10.96
N VAL A 37 17.46 9.97 -10.21
CA VAL A 37 17.44 9.77 -8.75
C VAL A 37 16.90 8.38 -8.48
N VAL A 38 17.60 7.60 -7.68
CA VAL A 38 17.22 6.21 -7.34
C VAL A 38 16.91 6.13 -5.86
N VAL A 39 15.76 5.56 -5.51
CA VAL A 39 15.40 5.24 -4.12
C VAL A 39 15.40 3.73 -3.94
N VAL A 40 16.06 3.23 -2.91
CA VAL A 40 16.12 1.80 -2.63
C VAL A 40 15.60 1.46 -1.23
N SER A 41 14.99 0.29 -1.11
CA SER A 41 14.67 -0.34 0.17
C SER A 41 15.85 -1.18 0.67
N ALA A 42 15.79 -1.64 1.91
CA ALA A 42 16.70 -2.66 2.43
C ALA A 42 16.69 -3.92 1.54
N MET A 43 17.80 -4.65 1.50
CA MET A 43 17.96 -5.85 0.69
C MET A 43 17.13 -7.01 1.24
N GLY A 44 16.30 -7.64 0.38
CA GLY A 44 15.56 -8.85 0.75
C GLY A 44 14.77 -8.70 2.05
N ASP A 45 15.06 -9.56 3.01
CA ASP A 45 14.38 -9.64 4.31
C ASP A 45 15.16 -8.94 5.45
N THR A 46 16.18 -8.12 5.13
CA THR A 46 17.06 -7.45 6.12
C THR A 46 16.27 -6.69 7.19
N THR A 47 15.18 -6.01 6.83
CA THR A 47 14.36 -5.28 7.81
C THR A 47 13.70 -6.23 8.82
N ASP A 48 13.18 -7.35 8.36
CA ASP A 48 12.55 -8.37 9.22
C ASP A 48 13.60 -9.04 10.12
N ASP A 49 14.78 -9.35 9.58
CA ASP A 49 15.93 -9.89 10.36
C ASP A 49 16.34 -8.94 11.49
N LEU A 50 16.41 -7.62 11.22
CA LEU A 50 16.74 -6.60 12.22
C LEU A 50 15.64 -6.49 13.30
N ILE A 51 14.39 -6.58 12.92
CA ILE A 51 13.25 -6.63 13.86
C ILE A 51 13.36 -7.86 14.76
N ASP A 52 13.63 -9.03 14.20
CA ASP A 52 13.74 -10.26 14.97
C ASP A 52 14.96 -10.24 15.91
N GLN A 53 16.09 -9.70 15.47
CA GLN A 53 17.24 -9.48 16.34
C GLN A 53 16.91 -8.57 17.53
N SER A 54 16.18 -7.48 17.30
CA SER A 54 15.78 -6.57 18.37
C SER A 54 14.87 -7.22 19.39
N LYS A 55 13.90 -8.04 18.94
CA LYS A 55 12.98 -8.80 19.79
C LYS A 55 13.72 -9.84 20.64
N GLY A 56 14.82 -10.40 20.13
CA GLY A 56 15.70 -11.29 20.89
C GLY A 56 16.37 -10.63 22.10
N LEU A 57 16.50 -9.30 22.10
CA LEU A 57 17.07 -8.51 23.18
C LEU A 57 16.00 -7.87 24.07
N ASN A 58 14.94 -7.37 23.48
CA ASN A 58 13.85 -6.69 24.17
C ASN A 58 12.53 -6.91 23.40
N LEU A 59 11.54 -7.51 24.04
CA LEU A 59 10.23 -7.78 23.43
C LEU A 59 9.47 -6.48 23.08
N ASN A 60 9.76 -5.38 23.78
CA ASN A 60 9.17 -4.07 23.54
C ASN A 60 10.29 -3.02 23.41
N PRO A 61 11.05 -3.02 22.31
CA PRO A 61 12.15 -2.10 22.12
C PRO A 61 11.65 -0.65 21.98
N PRO A 62 12.39 0.36 22.52
CA PRO A 62 12.03 1.75 22.31
C PRO A 62 11.95 2.10 20.82
N ALA A 63 10.90 2.78 20.40
CA ALA A 63 10.65 3.09 18.99
C ALA A 63 11.78 3.92 18.35
N ARG A 64 12.39 4.85 19.10
CA ARG A 64 13.56 5.62 18.65
C ARG A 64 14.76 4.72 18.30
N GLU A 65 15.05 3.73 19.13
CA GLU A 65 16.18 2.82 18.89
C GLU A 65 15.86 1.84 17.73
N MET A 66 14.59 1.51 17.55
CA MET A 66 14.15 0.74 16.38
C MET A 66 14.38 1.54 15.09
N ASP A 67 14.06 2.83 15.05
CA ASP A 67 14.32 3.68 13.90
C ASP A 67 15.82 3.74 13.56
N MET A 68 16.68 3.90 14.59
CA MET A 68 18.14 3.85 14.41
C MET A 68 18.60 2.52 13.81
N LEU A 69 18.07 1.40 14.29
CA LEU A 69 18.45 0.06 13.84
C LEU A 69 17.96 -0.19 12.40
N LEU A 70 16.70 0.07 12.13
CA LEU A 70 16.09 -0.30 10.85
C LEU A 70 16.66 0.48 9.66
N THR A 71 17.06 1.76 9.87
CA THR A 71 17.63 2.59 8.78
C THR A 71 18.96 2.08 8.24
N VAL A 72 19.64 1.17 8.95
CA VAL A 72 20.90 0.58 8.50
C VAL A 72 20.71 -0.25 7.24
N GLY A 73 19.56 -0.91 7.07
CA GLY A 73 19.26 -1.74 5.91
C GLY A 73 19.37 -0.98 4.59
N GLU A 74 18.73 0.18 4.50
CA GLU A 74 18.80 1.03 3.31
C GLU A 74 20.18 1.66 3.11
N GLN A 75 20.93 1.94 4.18
CA GLN A 75 22.30 2.45 4.08
C GLN A 75 23.22 1.43 3.43
N ILE A 76 23.08 0.15 3.75
CA ILE A 76 23.79 -0.94 3.06
C ILE A 76 23.42 -0.94 1.57
N SER A 77 22.12 -0.88 1.26
CA SER A 77 21.62 -0.94 -0.12
C SER A 77 22.16 0.18 -0.99
N ILE A 78 22.14 1.44 -0.50
CA ILE A 78 22.63 2.60 -1.29
C ILE A 78 24.13 2.52 -1.57
N ALA A 79 24.91 2.06 -0.60
CA ALA A 79 26.34 1.92 -0.76
C ALA A 79 26.69 0.85 -1.82
N LEU A 80 26.10 -0.34 -1.69
CA LEU A 80 26.32 -1.45 -2.62
C LEU A 80 25.82 -1.14 -4.03
N LEU A 81 24.65 -0.50 -4.17
CA LEU A 81 24.13 -0.11 -5.49
C LEU A 81 25.03 0.95 -6.15
N SER A 82 25.51 1.94 -5.39
CA SER A 82 26.45 2.94 -5.92
C SER A 82 27.74 2.30 -6.40
N MET A 83 28.31 1.34 -5.65
CA MET A 83 29.48 0.56 -6.07
C MET A 83 29.17 -0.24 -7.36
N SER A 84 27.97 -0.83 -7.46
CA SER A 84 27.55 -1.58 -8.65
C SER A 84 27.39 -0.68 -9.88
N ILE A 85 26.89 0.55 -9.71
CA ILE A 85 26.81 1.55 -10.79
C ILE A 85 28.23 1.94 -11.27
N HIS A 86 29.17 2.16 -10.34
CA HIS A 86 30.56 2.42 -10.71
C HIS A 86 31.19 1.25 -11.48
N GLN A 87 30.89 0.01 -11.08
CA GLN A 87 31.39 -1.19 -11.76
C GLN A 87 30.93 -1.29 -13.22
N VAL A 88 29.76 -0.79 -13.56
CA VAL A 88 29.23 -0.76 -14.93
C VAL A 88 29.59 0.52 -15.69
N GLY A 89 30.50 1.33 -15.16
CA GLY A 89 31.05 2.52 -15.81
C GLY A 89 30.25 3.82 -15.60
N GLY A 90 29.23 3.79 -14.75
CA GLY A 90 28.46 4.97 -14.36
C GLY A 90 29.12 5.77 -13.24
N LYS A 91 28.57 6.95 -12.95
CA LYS A 91 28.93 7.74 -11.78
C LYS A 91 27.71 7.77 -10.82
N ALA A 92 27.93 7.47 -9.56
CA ALA A 92 26.88 7.48 -8.55
C ALA A 92 27.36 8.09 -7.24
N GLN A 93 26.41 8.68 -6.51
CA GLN A 93 26.62 9.16 -5.15
C GLN A 93 25.46 8.72 -4.27
N SER A 94 25.78 8.08 -3.14
CA SER A 94 24.79 7.60 -2.18
C SER A 94 24.45 8.67 -1.14
N PHE A 95 23.18 8.70 -0.72
CA PHE A 95 22.65 9.63 0.26
C PHE A 95 21.69 8.92 1.22
N THR A 96 21.82 9.21 2.49
CA THR A 96 20.79 8.90 3.49
C THR A 96 19.62 9.87 3.41
N GLY A 97 18.48 9.55 4.03
CA GLY A 97 17.30 10.43 4.05
C GLY A 97 17.62 11.82 4.61
N TRP A 98 18.35 11.90 5.70
CA TRP A 98 18.75 13.21 6.28
C TRP A 98 19.78 13.97 5.44
N GLN A 99 20.63 13.28 4.67
CA GLN A 99 21.58 13.96 3.77
C GLN A 99 20.90 14.63 2.59
N VAL A 100 19.73 14.16 2.19
CA VAL A 100 18.89 14.81 1.17
C VAL A 100 17.87 15.79 1.75
N GLY A 101 17.97 16.08 3.08
CA GLY A 101 17.15 17.07 3.75
C GLY A 101 15.70 16.61 3.97
N MET A 102 15.45 15.31 4.09
CA MET A 102 14.12 14.79 4.40
C MET A 102 13.80 15.02 5.88
N LEU A 103 12.99 16.04 6.12
CA LEU A 103 12.51 16.43 7.45
C LEU A 103 11.19 15.73 7.75
N THR A 104 11.08 15.18 8.95
CA THR A 104 9.89 14.49 9.43
C THR A 104 9.42 15.04 10.78
N ASN A 105 8.20 14.67 11.18
CA ASN A 105 7.81 14.80 12.58
C ASN A 105 8.56 13.76 13.44
N ASP A 106 8.37 13.82 14.75
CA ASP A 106 9.03 13.01 15.78
C ASP A 106 8.27 11.72 16.17
N VAL A 107 7.31 11.30 15.33
CA VAL A 107 6.55 10.05 15.56
C VAL A 107 7.36 8.86 15.05
N HIS A 108 8.18 8.27 15.94
CA HIS A 108 9.00 7.12 15.60
C HIS A 108 8.19 5.93 15.06
N GLY A 109 8.76 5.22 14.08
CA GLY A 109 8.16 4.06 13.42
C GLY A 109 7.08 4.38 12.39
N LYS A 110 6.45 5.57 12.43
CA LYS A 110 5.37 6.01 11.53
C LYS A 110 5.47 7.50 11.20
N ALA A 111 6.68 8.03 11.08
CA ALA A 111 6.91 9.44 10.83
C ALA A 111 6.25 9.92 9.53
N LYS A 112 5.88 11.19 9.51
CA LYS A 112 5.34 11.88 8.33
C LYS A 112 6.36 12.89 7.82
N ILE A 113 6.55 12.94 6.51
CA ILE A 113 7.41 13.93 5.85
C ILE A 113 6.76 15.30 6.01
N ILE A 114 7.52 16.26 6.52
CA ILE A 114 7.10 17.66 6.68
C ILE A 114 7.65 18.50 5.54
N ASP A 115 8.94 18.31 5.20
CA ASP A 115 9.65 19.10 4.18
C ASP A 115 10.80 18.32 3.58
N ILE A 116 11.24 18.69 2.39
CA ILE A 116 12.44 18.13 1.73
C ILE A 116 13.27 19.29 1.16
N LYS A 117 14.57 19.30 1.49
CA LYS A 117 15.53 20.30 0.97
C LYS A 117 16.52 19.62 0.01
N PRO A 118 16.20 19.51 -1.29
CA PRO A 118 16.92 18.65 -2.22
C PRO A 118 18.19 19.27 -2.83
N ASP A 119 18.75 20.34 -2.27
CA ASP A 119 19.91 21.06 -2.85
C ASP A 119 21.11 20.15 -3.13
N ARG A 120 21.35 19.15 -2.26
CA ARG A 120 22.47 18.21 -2.45
C ARG A 120 22.21 17.26 -3.61
N LEU A 121 20.95 16.92 -3.87
CA LEU A 121 20.58 16.10 -5.03
C LEU A 121 20.82 16.86 -6.34
N PHE A 122 20.38 18.12 -6.43
CA PHE A 122 20.66 18.97 -7.60
C PHE A 122 22.15 19.09 -7.90
N LYS A 123 22.98 19.36 -6.89
CA LYS A 123 24.44 19.41 -7.06
C LYS A 123 25.04 18.10 -7.54
N SER A 124 24.50 16.96 -7.09
CA SER A 124 24.95 15.65 -7.52
C SER A 124 24.60 15.37 -8.99
N LEU A 125 23.38 15.72 -9.40
CA LEU A 125 22.89 15.60 -10.77
C LEU A 125 23.66 16.51 -11.72
N GLU A 126 23.90 17.78 -11.36
CA GLU A 126 24.74 18.71 -12.11
C GLU A 126 26.17 18.16 -12.32
N GLY A 127 26.68 17.37 -11.38
CA GLY A 127 27.95 16.65 -11.50
C GLY A 127 27.90 15.42 -12.41
N GLY A 128 26.75 15.12 -13.01
CA GLY A 128 26.51 13.94 -13.87
C GLY A 128 26.42 12.62 -13.09
N ASN A 129 26.18 12.66 -11.78
CA ASN A 129 26.01 11.47 -10.97
C ASN A 129 24.55 11.00 -10.98
N VAL A 130 24.37 9.69 -10.90
CA VAL A 130 23.13 9.09 -10.40
C VAL A 130 23.09 9.33 -8.88
N ALA A 131 22.03 9.95 -8.38
CA ALA A 131 21.84 10.14 -6.93
C ALA A 131 21.09 8.92 -6.36
N VAL A 132 21.74 8.15 -5.48
CA VAL A 132 21.16 6.94 -4.87
C VAL A 132 20.76 7.24 -3.44
N VAL A 133 19.47 7.23 -3.15
CA VAL A 133 18.88 7.68 -1.87
C VAL A 133 18.33 6.49 -1.09
N ALA A 134 18.64 6.43 0.20
CA ALA A 134 18.01 5.50 1.12
C ALA A 134 16.54 5.86 1.32
N GLY A 135 15.64 4.93 0.98
CA GLY A 135 14.23 5.08 1.25
C GLY A 135 13.90 4.92 2.73
N PHE A 136 12.60 5.06 3.08
CA PHE A 136 12.05 4.71 4.39
C PHE A 136 12.45 5.62 5.56
N GLN A 137 13.45 6.46 5.45
CA GLN A 137 14.09 7.20 6.54
C GLN A 137 14.11 8.72 6.35
N GLY A 138 14.08 9.44 7.47
CA GLY A 138 14.24 10.89 7.55
C GLY A 138 14.85 11.30 8.88
N MET A 139 14.75 12.57 9.21
CA MET A 139 15.23 13.14 10.47
C MET A 139 14.21 14.15 11.00
N SER A 140 13.94 14.10 12.29
CA SER A 140 13.08 15.08 12.96
C SER A 140 13.81 16.42 13.16
N GLU A 141 13.06 17.47 13.51
CA GLU A 141 13.66 18.78 13.86
C GLU A 141 14.62 18.69 15.06
N ALA A 142 14.37 17.74 15.96
CA ALA A 142 15.25 17.47 17.11
C ALA A 142 16.57 16.79 16.73
N GLY A 143 16.72 16.37 15.46
CA GLY A 143 17.91 15.67 14.96
C GLY A 143 17.86 14.14 15.18
N ASP A 144 16.72 13.60 15.60
CA ASP A 144 16.56 12.15 15.72
C ASP A 144 16.23 11.52 14.35
N ILE A 145 16.84 10.38 14.09
CA ILE A 145 16.53 9.56 12.93
C ILE A 145 15.14 8.96 13.11
N THR A 146 14.35 9.00 12.04
CA THR A 146 12.97 8.51 12.02
C THR A 146 12.73 7.59 10.84
N THR A 147 11.77 6.66 10.98
CA THR A 147 11.31 5.82 9.89
C THR A 147 9.85 6.12 9.53
N LEU A 148 9.54 5.99 8.23
CA LEU A 148 8.21 6.31 7.68
C LEU A 148 7.19 5.17 7.83
N GLY A 149 7.62 4.00 8.33
CA GLY A 149 6.78 2.81 8.41
C GLY A 149 6.58 2.09 7.08
N ARG A 150 5.63 1.16 7.03
CA ARG A 150 5.35 0.36 5.82
C ARG A 150 5.12 1.24 4.59
N GLY A 151 5.65 0.83 3.44
CA GLY A 151 5.61 1.61 2.19
C GLY A 151 6.44 2.90 2.23
N GLY A 152 7.32 3.05 3.24
CA GLY A 152 8.14 4.25 3.42
C GLY A 152 9.05 4.55 2.24
N SER A 153 9.62 3.54 1.57
CA SER A 153 10.47 3.75 0.38
C SER A 153 9.66 4.22 -0.83
N ASP A 154 8.42 3.76 -1.02
CA ASP A 154 7.52 4.27 -2.05
C ASP A 154 7.16 5.73 -1.77
N THR A 155 6.82 6.03 -0.51
CA THR A 155 6.54 7.40 -0.06
C THR A 155 7.76 8.31 -0.25
N THR A 156 8.97 7.84 0.09
CA THR A 156 10.23 8.57 -0.14
C THR A 156 10.41 8.92 -1.63
N ALA A 157 10.21 7.94 -2.52
CA ALA A 157 10.39 8.14 -3.96
C ALA A 157 9.42 9.19 -4.52
N VAL A 158 8.15 9.08 -4.17
CA VAL A 158 7.12 10.03 -4.61
C VAL A 158 7.37 11.42 -4.03
N ALA A 159 7.74 11.52 -2.76
CA ALA A 159 8.05 12.79 -2.12
C ALA A 159 9.27 13.48 -2.74
N LEU A 160 10.32 12.71 -3.06
CA LEU A 160 11.46 13.24 -3.81
C LEU A 160 11.09 13.65 -5.23
N ALA A 161 10.24 12.89 -5.92
CA ALA A 161 9.76 13.25 -7.25
C ALA A 161 8.99 14.59 -7.23
N ALA A 162 8.15 14.80 -6.21
CA ALA A 162 7.44 16.06 -6.01
C ALA A 162 8.41 17.23 -5.72
N ALA A 163 9.33 17.06 -4.75
CA ALA A 163 10.27 18.08 -4.33
C ALA A 163 11.24 18.49 -5.45
N LEU A 164 11.65 17.55 -6.28
CA LEU A 164 12.53 17.73 -7.43
C LEU A 164 11.78 18.19 -8.69
N LYS A 165 10.44 18.17 -8.68
CA LYS A 165 9.60 18.37 -9.88
C LYS A 165 9.97 17.40 -11.01
N ALA A 166 10.16 16.14 -10.68
CA ALA A 166 10.52 15.11 -11.64
C ALA A 166 9.39 14.89 -12.66
N ASP A 167 9.77 14.58 -13.89
CA ASP A 167 8.82 14.30 -14.97
C ASP A 167 8.03 13.02 -14.72
N ILE A 168 8.65 12.05 -14.02
CA ILE A 168 8.04 10.75 -13.74
C ILE A 168 8.68 10.10 -12.51
N CYS A 169 7.88 9.34 -11.76
CA CYS A 169 8.34 8.44 -10.71
C CYS A 169 8.03 6.99 -11.11
N GLU A 170 9.05 6.20 -11.35
CA GLU A 170 8.95 4.79 -11.72
C GLU A 170 9.13 3.91 -10.48
N ILE A 171 8.11 3.10 -10.15
CA ILE A 171 8.15 2.13 -9.04
C ILE A 171 8.38 0.74 -9.60
N TYR A 172 9.54 0.19 -9.31
CA TYR A 172 9.95 -1.15 -9.76
C TYR A 172 9.66 -2.20 -8.68
N THR A 173 8.90 -3.22 -9.07
CA THR A 173 8.42 -4.30 -8.21
C THR A 173 8.59 -5.67 -8.89
N ASP A 174 8.05 -6.73 -8.29
CA ASP A 174 8.07 -8.10 -8.82
C ASP A 174 6.99 -8.39 -9.87
N VAL A 175 6.00 -7.49 -10.02
CA VAL A 175 4.98 -7.56 -11.10
C VAL A 175 5.28 -6.51 -12.18
N ASP A 176 4.79 -6.72 -13.40
CA ASP A 176 5.08 -5.84 -14.54
C ASP A 176 4.02 -4.75 -14.78
N GLY A 177 3.23 -4.47 -13.74
CA GLY A 177 2.20 -3.45 -13.73
C GLY A 177 1.14 -3.71 -12.67
N ILE A 178 0.05 -2.96 -12.75
CA ILE A 178 -1.14 -3.14 -11.91
C ILE A 178 -2.10 -4.03 -12.67
N TYR A 179 -2.63 -5.03 -12.00
CA TYR A 179 -3.56 -6.00 -12.56
C TYR A 179 -4.97 -5.79 -12.03
N SER A 180 -5.94 -6.25 -12.80
CA SER A 180 -7.37 -6.22 -12.43
C SER A 180 -7.69 -7.02 -11.15
N THR A 181 -6.81 -7.91 -10.73
CA THR A 181 -6.78 -8.58 -9.41
C THR A 181 -5.41 -9.23 -9.20
N ASP A 182 -5.19 -9.85 -8.03
CA ASP A 182 -3.94 -10.57 -7.76
C ASP A 182 -3.73 -11.75 -8.74
N PRO A 183 -2.70 -11.73 -9.60
CA PRO A 183 -2.43 -12.79 -10.57
C PRO A 183 -2.16 -14.16 -9.93
N ARG A 184 -1.80 -14.20 -8.65
CA ARG A 184 -1.61 -15.46 -7.90
C ARG A 184 -2.94 -16.13 -7.59
N VAL A 185 -4.04 -15.38 -7.57
CA VAL A 185 -5.41 -15.88 -7.36
C VAL A 185 -6.10 -16.13 -8.70
N VAL A 186 -6.01 -15.21 -9.64
CA VAL A 186 -6.61 -15.30 -10.99
C VAL A 186 -5.51 -15.19 -12.03
N LYS A 187 -5.15 -16.32 -12.66
CA LYS A 187 -4.00 -16.38 -13.58
C LYS A 187 -4.14 -15.53 -14.85
N ASN A 188 -5.36 -15.31 -15.30
CA ASN A 188 -5.70 -14.48 -16.45
C ASN A 188 -6.17 -13.07 -16.05
N ALA A 189 -5.70 -12.57 -14.91
CA ALA A 189 -5.90 -11.19 -14.54
C ALA A 189 -5.33 -10.26 -15.61
N ARG A 190 -6.12 -9.26 -16.03
CA ARG A 190 -5.71 -8.31 -17.07
C ARG A 190 -4.79 -7.25 -16.48
N LYS A 191 -3.67 -7.00 -17.13
CA LYS A 191 -2.82 -5.86 -16.82
C LYS A 191 -3.49 -4.57 -17.30
N LEU A 192 -3.49 -3.55 -16.46
CA LEU A 192 -4.02 -2.23 -16.79
C LEU A 192 -2.89 -1.39 -17.40
N ASP A 193 -3.16 -0.72 -18.51
CA ASP A 193 -2.21 0.23 -19.11
C ASP A 193 -2.20 1.54 -18.30
N GLU A 194 -3.37 1.97 -17.85
CA GLU A 194 -3.56 3.17 -17.06
C GLU A 194 -4.60 2.95 -15.96
N ILE A 195 -4.42 3.66 -14.85
CA ILE A 195 -5.38 3.71 -13.73
C ILE A 195 -5.36 5.11 -13.11
N SER A 196 -6.52 5.59 -12.62
CA SER A 196 -6.59 6.86 -11.91
C SER A 196 -6.02 6.73 -10.49
N TYR A 197 -5.60 7.87 -9.89
CA TYR A 197 -5.14 7.85 -8.50
C TYR A 197 -6.22 7.34 -7.55
N ASP A 198 -7.49 7.71 -7.76
CA ASP A 198 -8.60 7.29 -6.89
C ASP A 198 -8.84 5.78 -6.95
N GLU A 199 -8.89 5.21 -8.16
CA GLU A 199 -9.00 3.77 -8.33
C GLU A 199 -7.80 3.03 -7.75
N MET A 200 -6.56 3.56 -7.96
CA MET A 200 -5.35 2.97 -7.40
C MET A 200 -5.32 3.04 -5.88
N LEU A 201 -5.76 4.16 -5.30
CA LEU A 201 -5.84 4.34 -3.85
C LEU A 201 -6.83 3.35 -3.23
N GLU A 202 -8.00 3.16 -3.85
CA GLU A 202 -8.96 2.16 -3.40
C GLU A 202 -8.39 0.74 -3.51
N LEU A 203 -7.78 0.38 -4.64
CA LEU A 203 -7.14 -0.95 -4.79
C LEU A 203 -6.03 -1.16 -3.74
N ALA A 204 -5.20 -0.15 -3.49
CA ALA A 204 -4.11 -0.22 -2.51
C ALA A 204 -4.64 -0.38 -1.07
N ASN A 205 -5.69 0.35 -0.69
CA ASN A 205 -6.35 0.24 0.61
C ASN A 205 -7.05 -1.12 0.81
N LEU A 206 -7.44 -1.77 -0.28
CA LEU A 206 -8.19 -3.02 -0.28
C LEU A 206 -7.29 -4.27 -0.41
N GLY A 207 -5.97 -4.13 -0.33
CA GLY A 207 -5.03 -5.24 -0.30
C GLY A 207 -4.29 -5.53 -1.61
N ALA A 208 -4.46 -4.72 -2.66
CA ALA A 208 -3.61 -4.80 -3.84
C ALA A 208 -2.22 -4.22 -3.50
N ALA A 209 -1.33 -5.06 -2.99
CA ALA A 209 -0.05 -4.70 -2.38
C ALA A 209 1.04 -4.24 -3.39
N VAL A 210 0.68 -3.62 -4.52
CA VAL A 210 1.63 -3.15 -5.54
C VAL A 210 2.20 -1.79 -5.21
N LEU A 211 1.35 -0.86 -4.73
CA LEU A 211 1.71 0.46 -4.23
C LEU A 211 1.15 0.66 -2.83
N HIS A 212 1.90 1.35 -1.98
CA HIS A 212 1.39 1.70 -0.67
C HIS A 212 0.41 2.89 -0.76
N PRO A 213 -0.75 2.88 -0.06
CA PRO A 213 -1.76 3.95 -0.14
C PRO A 213 -1.19 5.35 0.09
N ARG A 214 -0.33 5.54 1.09
CA ARG A 214 0.33 6.82 1.39
C ARG A 214 1.15 7.37 0.21
N ALA A 215 1.78 6.50 -0.58
CA ALA A 215 2.54 6.92 -1.76
C ALA A 215 1.60 7.40 -2.87
N VAL A 216 0.48 6.70 -3.08
CA VAL A 216 -0.54 7.09 -4.06
C VAL A 216 -1.22 8.41 -3.67
N GLU A 217 -1.59 8.56 -2.39
CA GLU A 217 -2.16 9.80 -1.84
C GLU A 217 -1.21 10.98 -2.02
N TYR A 218 0.07 10.79 -1.70
CA TYR A 218 1.09 11.82 -1.87
C TYR A 218 1.29 12.18 -3.34
N ALA A 219 1.28 11.18 -4.24
CA ALA A 219 1.36 11.39 -5.67
C ALA A 219 0.16 12.18 -6.22
N LYS A 220 -1.05 11.82 -5.82
CA LYS A 220 -2.27 12.54 -6.17
C LYS A 220 -2.21 13.99 -5.73
N HIS A 221 -1.87 14.25 -4.45
CA HIS A 221 -1.82 15.60 -3.89
C HIS A 221 -0.80 16.51 -4.60
N ASN A 222 0.32 15.94 -5.05
CA ASN A 222 1.40 16.68 -5.71
C ASN A 222 1.42 16.52 -7.24
N ASN A 223 0.42 15.87 -7.81
CA ASN A 223 0.30 15.56 -9.25
C ASN A 223 1.58 14.90 -9.83
N VAL A 224 2.15 13.94 -9.10
CA VAL A 224 3.34 13.20 -9.51
C VAL A 224 2.92 12.02 -10.39
N ARG A 225 3.25 12.05 -11.67
CA ARG A 225 3.01 10.92 -12.57
C ARG A 225 3.79 9.68 -12.10
N LEU A 226 3.07 8.58 -11.79
CA LEU A 226 3.67 7.31 -11.41
C LEU A 226 3.61 6.32 -12.57
N VAL A 227 4.63 5.45 -12.65
CA VAL A 227 4.57 4.24 -13.48
C VAL A 227 5.06 3.05 -12.68
N VAL A 228 4.25 2.00 -12.63
CA VAL A 228 4.62 0.73 -12.00
C VAL A 228 5.21 -0.20 -13.05
N ARG A 229 6.42 -0.69 -12.81
CA ARG A 229 7.19 -1.55 -13.73
C ARG A 229 7.76 -2.77 -13.03
N SER A 230 8.10 -3.80 -13.81
CA SER A 230 8.86 -4.92 -13.27
C SER A 230 10.36 -4.64 -13.20
N SER A 231 10.99 -5.09 -12.11
CA SER A 231 12.45 -5.16 -12.02
C SER A 231 13.07 -6.23 -12.91
N PHE A 232 12.26 -7.14 -13.45
CA PHE A 232 12.69 -8.34 -14.15
C PHE A 232 12.40 -8.35 -15.66
N THR A 233 11.50 -7.48 -16.14
CA THR A 233 11.14 -7.35 -17.56
C THR A 233 11.37 -5.93 -18.06
N GLN A 234 11.25 -5.72 -19.38
CA GLN A 234 11.32 -4.41 -20.04
C GLN A 234 9.93 -3.87 -20.42
N ASN A 235 8.85 -4.47 -19.91
CA ASN A 235 7.49 -4.05 -20.23
C ASN A 235 7.23 -2.60 -19.78
N GLU A 236 6.34 -1.91 -20.50
CA GLU A 236 6.03 -0.49 -20.24
C GLU A 236 5.40 -0.24 -18.87
N GLY A 237 4.73 -1.25 -18.31
CA GLY A 237 4.12 -1.16 -16.99
C GLY A 237 2.72 -0.54 -17.01
N THR A 238 2.28 0.00 -15.87
CA THR A 238 0.99 0.69 -15.69
C THR A 238 1.23 2.14 -15.27
N SER A 239 0.62 3.08 -15.97
CA SER A 239 0.65 4.51 -15.61
C SER A 239 -0.44 4.85 -14.61
N VAL A 240 -0.09 5.55 -13.51
CA VAL A 240 -1.05 6.09 -12.52
C VAL A 240 -1.07 7.61 -12.65
N LYS A 241 -2.22 8.18 -12.99
CA LYS A 241 -2.38 9.62 -13.27
C LYS A 241 -3.82 10.08 -13.07
N GLU A 242 -4.08 11.38 -12.97
CA GLU A 242 -5.43 11.93 -12.76
C GLU A 242 -6.36 11.58 -13.93
N ASP A 243 -5.92 11.89 -15.16
CA ASP A 243 -6.72 11.72 -16.39
C ASP A 243 -6.51 10.34 -17.04
N ALA A 244 -6.66 9.25 -16.26
CA ALA A 244 -6.61 7.92 -16.85
C ALA A 244 -7.78 7.72 -17.83
N VAL A 245 -7.48 7.29 -19.05
CA VAL A 245 -8.50 7.06 -20.08
C VAL A 245 -9.39 5.90 -19.64
N MET A 246 -10.69 6.18 -19.48
CA MET A 246 -11.67 5.12 -19.29
C MET A 246 -11.83 4.35 -20.61
N GLU A 247 -11.45 3.07 -20.61
CA GLU A 247 -11.81 2.19 -21.72
C GLU A 247 -13.34 2.18 -21.89
N GLN A 248 -13.82 2.44 -23.11
CA GLN A 248 -15.26 2.46 -23.38
C GLN A 248 -15.89 1.12 -22.97
N GLY A 249 -16.84 1.18 -22.02
CA GLY A 249 -17.60 0.02 -21.56
C GLY A 249 -17.02 -0.72 -20.34
N VAL A 250 -15.83 -0.37 -19.83
CA VAL A 250 -15.28 -0.98 -18.62
C VAL A 250 -15.73 -0.19 -17.39
N VAL A 251 -16.71 -0.73 -16.68
CA VAL A 251 -17.30 -0.10 -15.48
C VAL A 251 -16.50 -0.44 -14.21
N VAL A 252 -15.94 -1.65 -14.14
CA VAL A 252 -15.11 -2.15 -13.04
C VAL A 252 -13.68 -2.35 -13.55
N ARG A 253 -12.72 -1.71 -12.90
CA ARG A 253 -11.29 -1.80 -13.26
C ARG A 253 -10.60 -2.96 -12.59
N GLY A 254 -11.01 -3.26 -11.36
CA GLY A 254 -10.33 -4.32 -10.60
C GLY A 254 -11.14 -4.85 -9.44
N ILE A 255 -10.63 -5.98 -8.94
CA ILE A 255 -11.15 -6.68 -7.76
C ILE A 255 -10.00 -6.80 -6.78
N ALA A 256 -10.19 -6.24 -5.60
CA ALA A 256 -9.27 -6.37 -4.47
C ALA A 256 -9.92 -7.17 -3.34
N PHE A 257 -9.09 -7.77 -2.49
CA PHE A 257 -9.58 -8.50 -1.33
C PHE A 257 -8.60 -8.39 -0.17
N ASP A 258 -9.18 -8.37 1.04
CA ASP A 258 -8.43 -8.42 2.29
C ASP A 258 -8.81 -9.70 3.05
N LYS A 259 -7.81 -10.51 3.41
CA LYS A 259 -7.99 -11.81 4.07
C LYS A 259 -7.99 -11.73 5.60
N ASN A 260 -7.60 -10.58 6.14
CA ASN A 260 -7.43 -10.41 7.58
C ASN A 260 -8.55 -9.53 8.17
N VAL A 261 -9.79 -10.00 8.08
CA VAL A 261 -10.95 -9.24 8.52
C VAL A 261 -11.67 -10.00 9.64
N ALA A 262 -11.99 -9.28 10.72
CA ALA A 262 -12.95 -9.69 11.73
C ALA A 262 -14.10 -8.70 11.80
N ARG A 263 -15.26 -9.18 12.23
CA ARG A 263 -16.46 -8.38 12.52
C ARG A 263 -16.75 -8.41 14.00
N ILE A 264 -17.07 -7.24 14.56
CA ILE A 264 -17.65 -7.11 15.90
C ILE A 264 -19.04 -6.49 15.76
N SER A 265 -19.99 -7.01 16.51
CA SER A 265 -21.32 -6.44 16.60
C SER A 265 -21.65 -6.15 18.07
N ILE A 266 -22.11 -4.94 18.35
CA ILE A 266 -22.59 -4.48 19.66
C ILE A 266 -24.09 -4.34 19.54
N LEU A 267 -24.83 -5.15 20.28
CA LEU A 267 -26.28 -5.31 20.15
C LEU A 267 -27.03 -4.62 21.29
N GLY A 268 -28.14 -3.98 20.96
CA GLY A 268 -29.06 -3.36 21.93
C GLY A 268 -28.44 -2.15 22.64
N VAL A 269 -27.68 -1.34 21.93
CA VAL A 269 -27.10 -0.09 22.43
C VAL A 269 -28.19 0.99 22.48
N GLU A 270 -28.26 1.74 23.55
CA GLU A 270 -29.21 2.86 23.67
C GLU A 270 -28.91 3.96 22.63
N ASP A 271 -29.94 4.41 21.91
CA ASP A 271 -29.82 5.48 20.91
C ASP A 271 -29.72 6.84 21.57
N LEU A 272 -28.55 7.14 22.11
CA LEU A 272 -28.23 8.39 22.77
C LEU A 272 -27.12 9.16 22.00
N PRO A 273 -27.24 10.51 21.98
CA PRO A 273 -26.15 11.32 21.41
C PRO A 273 -24.80 11.01 22.07
N GLY A 274 -23.76 10.80 21.26
CA GLY A 274 -22.39 10.57 21.73
C GLY A 274 -22.00 9.10 21.93
N VAL A 275 -22.92 8.16 21.93
CA VAL A 275 -22.60 6.72 22.13
C VAL A 275 -21.61 6.21 21.10
N LEU A 276 -21.84 6.48 19.81
CA LEU A 276 -20.89 6.11 18.74
C LEU A 276 -19.52 6.75 18.95
N ALA A 277 -19.50 8.04 19.31
CA ALA A 277 -18.25 8.74 19.58
C ALA A 277 -17.47 8.07 20.70
N ASN A 278 -18.14 7.68 21.80
CA ASN A 278 -17.50 7.02 22.94
C ASN A 278 -16.88 5.66 22.53
N VAL A 279 -17.64 4.84 21.76
CA VAL A 279 -17.12 3.53 21.29
C VAL A 279 -15.91 3.71 20.42
N PHE A 280 -16.01 4.54 19.37
CA PHE A 280 -14.92 4.65 18.36
C PHE A 280 -13.74 5.48 18.88
N SER A 281 -13.93 6.45 19.78
CA SER A 281 -12.82 7.12 20.46
C SER A 281 -12.04 6.14 21.35
N ALA A 282 -12.73 5.30 22.11
CA ALA A 282 -12.06 4.31 22.94
C ALA A 282 -11.23 3.32 22.11
N LEU A 283 -11.72 2.89 20.94
CA LEU A 283 -10.95 2.04 20.01
C LEU A 283 -9.75 2.80 19.46
N ALA A 284 -9.93 4.04 18.99
CA ALA A 284 -8.86 4.87 18.43
C ALA A 284 -7.76 5.19 19.45
N ASP A 285 -8.11 5.51 20.70
CA ASP A 285 -7.17 5.77 21.79
C ASP A 285 -6.31 4.53 22.12
N ASN A 286 -6.81 3.34 21.78
CA ASN A 286 -6.07 2.10 21.88
C ASN A 286 -5.37 1.69 20.57
N GLY A 287 -5.34 2.56 19.54
CA GLY A 287 -4.69 2.31 18.27
C GLY A 287 -5.34 1.21 17.44
N ILE A 288 -6.66 1.06 17.54
CA ILE A 288 -7.46 0.10 16.78
C ILE A 288 -8.16 0.86 15.65
N ASP A 289 -7.83 0.51 14.42
CA ASP A 289 -8.46 1.04 13.22
C ASP A 289 -9.71 0.24 12.87
N VAL A 290 -10.81 0.93 12.54
CA VAL A 290 -12.06 0.33 12.06
C VAL A 290 -12.29 0.70 10.60
N ASP A 291 -12.88 -0.21 9.82
CA ASP A 291 -13.08 0.00 8.38
C ASP A 291 -14.57 0.23 8.06
N ILE A 292 -15.36 -0.82 7.93
CA ILE A 292 -16.78 -0.71 7.62
C ILE A 292 -17.56 -0.56 8.93
N ILE A 293 -18.39 0.47 9.04
CA ILE A 293 -19.31 0.68 10.16
C ILE A 293 -20.73 0.66 9.63
N VAL A 294 -21.57 -0.21 10.19
CA VAL A 294 -23.00 -0.32 9.85
C VAL A 294 -23.83 -0.24 11.12
N GLN A 295 -24.80 0.67 11.13
CA GLN A 295 -25.80 0.80 12.19
C GLN A 295 -27.15 0.30 11.67
N SER A 296 -27.87 -0.49 12.48
CA SER A 296 -29.26 -0.84 12.21
C SER A 296 -30.21 0.36 12.45
N GLY A 297 -31.43 0.25 11.94
CA GLY A 297 -32.49 1.17 12.35
C GLY A 297 -32.78 1.08 13.85
N VAL A 298 -33.19 2.19 14.46
CA VAL A 298 -33.57 2.25 15.88
C VAL A 298 -34.89 1.54 16.11
N GLN A 299 -34.93 0.59 17.06
CA GLN A 299 -36.12 -0.08 17.52
C GLN A 299 -36.19 0.01 19.05
N ASP A 300 -37.30 0.46 19.60
CA ASP A 300 -37.52 0.63 21.05
C ASP A 300 -36.42 1.45 21.75
N GLY A 301 -35.90 2.51 21.07
CA GLY A 301 -34.84 3.35 21.58
C GLY A 301 -33.44 2.69 21.58
N LYS A 302 -33.25 1.59 20.87
CA LYS A 302 -31.99 0.87 20.75
C LYS A 302 -31.60 0.63 19.30
N ALA A 303 -30.28 0.58 19.05
CA ALA A 303 -29.71 0.23 17.77
C ALA A 303 -28.60 -0.83 17.93
N ASP A 304 -28.35 -1.57 16.87
CA ASP A 304 -27.21 -2.48 16.78
C ASP A 304 -26.14 -1.86 15.88
N PHE A 305 -24.89 -1.98 16.30
CA PHE A 305 -23.74 -1.57 15.50
C PHE A 305 -22.92 -2.76 15.13
N SER A 306 -22.48 -2.83 13.88
CA SER A 306 -21.50 -3.80 13.43
C SER A 306 -20.38 -3.07 12.72
N PHE A 307 -19.14 -3.45 12.99
CA PHE A 307 -18.00 -2.90 12.30
C PHE A 307 -16.95 -3.97 12.02
N THR A 308 -16.10 -3.69 11.05
CA THR A 308 -14.97 -4.55 10.68
C THR A 308 -13.66 -3.92 11.11
N LEU A 309 -12.68 -4.77 11.41
CA LEU A 309 -11.32 -4.40 11.79
C LEU A 309 -10.36 -5.53 11.38
N SER A 310 -9.06 -5.30 11.55
CA SER A 310 -8.07 -6.36 11.38
C SER A 310 -8.33 -7.52 12.34
N GLY A 311 -8.22 -8.75 11.83
CA GLY A 311 -8.38 -9.96 12.65
C GLY A 311 -7.42 -10.00 13.85
N GLU A 312 -6.25 -9.39 13.74
CA GLU A 312 -5.25 -9.29 14.81
C GLU A 312 -5.72 -8.41 15.98
N ASP A 313 -6.53 -7.38 15.70
CA ASP A 313 -7.01 -6.45 16.72
C ASP A 313 -8.32 -6.89 17.39
N ARG A 314 -8.94 -7.99 16.95
CA ARG A 314 -10.25 -8.47 17.41
C ARG A 314 -10.34 -8.60 18.93
N ASP A 315 -9.42 -9.33 19.54
CA ASP A 315 -9.49 -9.64 20.98
C ASP A 315 -9.20 -8.40 21.84
N LYS A 316 -8.30 -7.54 21.35
CA LYS A 316 -8.02 -6.23 21.96
C LYS A 316 -9.26 -5.33 21.88
N ALA A 317 -9.93 -5.27 20.73
CA ALA A 317 -11.13 -4.47 20.56
C ALA A 317 -12.27 -4.93 21.47
N ILE A 318 -12.49 -6.23 21.60
CA ILE A 318 -13.48 -6.78 22.54
C ILE A 318 -13.17 -6.33 23.97
N SER A 319 -11.92 -6.44 24.42
CA SER A 319 -11.50 -6.03 25.76
C SER A 319 -11.74 -4.52 26.01
N VAL A 320 -11.46 -3.68 24.99
CA VAL A 320 -11.72 -2.22 25.06
C VAL A 320 -13.22 -1.94 25.19
N ILE A 321 -14.06 -2.61 24.39
CA ILE A 321 -15.52 -2.45 24.43
C ILE A 321 -16.09 -2.88 25.78
N GLU A 322 -15.66 -4.04 26.29
CA GLU A 322 -16.10 -4.56 27.59
C GLU A 322 -15.68 -3.65 28.74
N GLY A 323 -14.47 -3.08 28.68
CA GLY A 323 -13.98 -2.11 29.65
C GLY A 323 -14.72 -0.77 29.68
N ASN A 324 -15.44 -0.46 28.60
CA ASN A 324 -16.25 0.78 28.48
C ASN A 324 -17.76 0.55 28.64
N ARG A 325 -18.20 -0.60 29.13
CA ARG A 325 -19.61 -0.98 29.25
C ARG A 325 -20.44 -0.03 30.13
N ASP A 326 -19.82 0.57 31.14
CA ASP A 326 -20.48 1.54 32.03
C ASP A 326 -20.77 2.87 31.32
N VAL A 327 -19.95 3.24 30.32
CA VAL A 327 -20.11 4.47 29.52
C VAL A 327 -21.04 4.24 28.34
N VAL A 328 -21.00 3.03 27.77
CA VAL A 328 -21.82 2.61 26.64
C VAL A 328 -22.59 1.34 27.03
N PRO A 329 -23.78 1.46 27.63
CA PRO A 329 -24.59 0.31 27.97
C PRO A 329 -25.08 -0.41 26.71
N TYR A 330 -24.86 -1.72 26.65
CA TYR A 330 -25.35 -2.57 25.58
C TYR A 330 -25.80 -3.94 26.12
N ARG A 331 -26.58 -4.66 25.32
CA ARG A 331 -27.08 -5.98 25.69
C ARG A 331 -25.97 -7.04 25.55
N GLU A 332 -25.34 -7.11 24.40
CA GLU A 332 -24.43 -8.19 24.02
C GLU A 332 -23.38 -7.71 23.02
N THR A 333 -22.19 -8.28 23.10
CA THR A 333 -21.15 -8.15 22.06
C THR A 333 -20.91 -9.51 21.43
N THR A 334 -20.92 -9.57 20.09
CA THR A 334 -20.57 -10.77 19.33
C THR A 334 -19.41 -10.47 18.38
N SER A 335 -18.62 -11.50 18.08
CA SER A 335 -17.53 -11.36 17.11
C SER A 335 -17.46 -12.56 16.17
N GLU A 336 -17.02 -12.30 14.95
CA GLU A 336 -16.81 -13.32 13.92
C GLU A 336 -15.44 -13.08 13.27
N ALA A 337 -14.61 -14.11 13.24
CA ALA A 337 -13.30 -14.12 12.57
C ALA A 337 -13.34 -15.02 11.33
N GLY A 338 -12.23 -15.10 10.59
CA GLY A 338 -12.17 -15.91 9.36
C GLY A 338 -13.03 -15.32 8.24
N LEU A 339 -13.13 -14.01 8.22
CA LEU A 339 -13.83 -13.26 7.19
C LEU A 339 -12.84 -12.65 6.19
N VAL A 340 -13.35 -12.41 5.00
CA VAL A 340 -12.63 -11.68 3.95
C VAL A 340 -13.51 -10.57 3.40
N LYS A 341 -12.89 -9.46 3.06
CA LYS A 341 -13.50 -8.36 2.32
C LYS A 341 -13.15 -8.52 0.85
N VAL A 342 -14.15 -8.65 -0.02
CA VAL A 342 -13.99 -8.65 -1.47
C VAL A 342 -14.64 -7.40 -2.02
N SER A 343 -13.89 -6.67 -2.85
CA SER A 343 -14.31 -5.35 -3.33
C SER A 343 -14.12 -5.25 -4.83
N ILE A 344 -15.10 -4.70 -5.52
CA ILE A 344 -14.96 -4.23 -6.90
C ILE A 344 -14.68 -2.73 -6.88
N VAL A 345 -13.79 -2.28 -7.77
CA VAL A 345 -13.36 -0.89 -7.87
C VAL A 345 -13.48 -0.42 -9.33
N GLY A 346 -14.01 0.78 -9.54
CA GLY A 346 -14.08 1.41 -10.86
C GLY A 346 -14.89 2.70 -10.84
N ALA A 347 -14.35 3.75 -11.43
CA ALA A 347 -15.00 5.07 -11.54
C ALA A 347 -16.32 5.04 -12.35
N GLY A 348 -16.51 4.03 -13.20
CA GLY A 348 -17.74 3.86 -13.97
C GLY A 348 -18.97 3.43 -13.17
N MET A 349 -18.80 3.05 -11.88
CA MET A 349 -19.90 2.52 -11.07
C MET A 349 -21.00 3.54 -10.79
N VAL A 350 -20.66 4.82 -10.64
CA VAL A 350 -21.62 5.92 -10.39
C VAL A 350 -22.68 6.02 -11.48
N SER A 351 -22.25 5.86 -12.73
CA SER A 351 -23.12 6.09 -13.91
C SER A 351 -23.81 4.82 -14.41
N ASN A 352 -23.53 3.66 -13.82
CA ASN A 352 -24.01 2.37 -14.30
C ASN A 352 -24.83 1.65 -13.24
N PRO A 353 -26.16 1.80 -13.23
CA PRO A 353 -27.02 1.07 -12.31
C PRO A 353 -26.92 -0.44 -12.52
N GLY A 354 -27.02 -1.21 -11.43
CA GLY A 354 -27.00 -2.66 -11.47
C GLY A 354 -25.62 -3.30 -11.25
N VAL A 355 -24.54 -2.53 -11.13
CA VAL A 355 -23.20 -3.07 -10.85
C VAL A 355 -23.19 -3.87 -9.55
N ALA A 356 -23.68 -3.31 -8.45
CA ALA A 356 -23.78 -4.02 -7.17
C ALA A 356 -24.69 -5.26 -7.24
N ALA A 357 -25.82 -5.16 -7.94
CA ALA A 357 -26.71 -6.30 -8.14
C ALA A 357 -26.02 -7.46 -8.87
N LYS A 358 -25.20 -7.15 -9.88
CA LYS A 358 -24.39 -8.13 -10.62
C LYS A 358 -23.37 -8.81 -9.70
N MET A 359 -22.71 -8.07 -8.80
CA MET A 359 -21.82 -8.60 -7.78
C MET A 359 -22.55 -9.56 -6.84
N PHE A 360 -23.70 -9.15 -6.29
CA PHE A 360 -24.46 -9.96 -5.36
C PHE A 360 -25.00 -11.25 -6.02
N THR A 361 -25.45 -11.15 -7.27
CA THR A 361 -25.91 -12.32 -8.04
C THR A 361 -24.77 -13.32 -8.26
N ALA A 362 -23.57 -12.86 -8.62
CA ALA A 362 -22.41 -13.72 -8.81
C ALA A 362 -22.01 -14.43 -7.51
N ILE A 363 -21.97 -13.73 -6.38
CA ILE A 363 -21.65 -14.30 -5.07
C ILE A 363 -22.73 -15.32 -4.65
N SER A 364 -24.00 -14.96 -4.80
CA SER A 364 -25.14 -15.84 -4.43
C SER A 364 -25.20 -17.10 -5.27
N SER A 365 -24.83 -17.04 -6.57
CA SER A 365 -24.81 -18.23 -7.44
C SER A 365 -23.82 -19.31 -7.01
N LEU A 366 -22.82 -18.93 -6.21
CA LEU A 366 -21.87 -19.84 -5.58
C LEU A 366 -22.37 -20.38 -4.21
N GLY A 367 -23.58 -20.03 -3.79
CA GLY A 367 -24.11 -20.41 -2.47
C GLY A 367 -23.46 -19.67 -1.29
N VAL A 368 -22.76 -18.55 -1.56
CA VAL A 368 -22.03 -17.79 -0.55
C VAL A 368 -22.92 -16.71 0.06
N SER A 369 -23.01 -16.71 1.40
CA SER A 369 -23.74 -15.69 2.16
C SER A 369 -22.92 -14.43 2.33
N ILE A 370 -23.50 -13.27 2.00
CA ILE A 370 -22.92 -11.96 2.25
C ILE A 370 -23.25 -11.54 3.69
N LYS A 371 -22.23 -11.20 4.49
CA LYS A 371 -22.34 -10.82 5.89
C LYS A 371 -22.55 -9.32 6.10
N MET A 372 -21.86 -8.50 5.31
CA MET A 372 -21.95 -7.05 5.30
C MET A 372 -21.69 -6.54 3.89
N VAL A 373 -22.23 -5.34 3.60
CA VAL A 373 -22.02 -4.62 2.36
C VAL A 373 -21.64 -3.17 2.70
N SER A 374 -20.70 -2.62 1.97
CA SER A 374 -20.39 -1.19 1.98
C SER A 374 -20.19 -0.70 0.56
N THR A 375 -20.67 0.48 0.25
CA THR A 375 -20.55 1.09 -1.07
C THR A 375 -20.04 2.52 -0.97
N SER A 376 -19.23 2.92 -1.95
CA SER A 376 -18.89 4.31 -2.22
C SER A 376 -19.16 4.62 -3.70
N GLU A 377 -18.79 5.79 -4.17
CA GLU A 377 -18.95 6.17 -5.59
C GLU A 377 -18.20 5.24 -6.54
N ILE A 378 -17.00 4.77 -6.15
CA ILE A 378 -16.12 3.98 -7.00
C ILE A 378 -15.81 2.58 -6.46
N ARG A 379 -16.51 2.16 -5.39
CA ARG A 379 -16.27 0.89 -4.72
C ARG A 379 -17.55 0.23 -4.24
N CYS A 380 -17.64 -1.09 -4.38
CA CYS A 380 -18.62 -1.93 -3.68
C CYS A 380 -17.89 -3.09 -3.01
N SER A 381 -18.05 -3.24 -1.69
CA SER A 381 -17.38 -4.24 -0.86
C SER A 381 -18.39 -5.18 -0.22
N CYS A 382 -18.08 -6.48 -0.24
CA CYS A 382 -18.83 -7.51 0.48
C CYS A 382 -17.91 -8.21 1.49
N ILE A 383 -18.39 -8.42 2.70
CA ILE A 383 -17.77 -9.31 3.68
C ILE A 383 -18.39 -10.69 3.54
N ILE A 384 -17.55 -11.69 3.36
CA ILE A 384 -17.94 -13.11 3.23
C ILE A 384 -17.05 -13.99 4.11
N ALA A 385 -17.37 -15.26 4.24
CA ALA A 385 -16.47 -16.26 4.84
C ALA A 385 -15.21 -16.43 3.98
N SER A 386 -14.10 -16.86 4.58
CA SER A 386 -12.80 -16.91 3.91
C SER A 386 -12.64 -18.05 2.90
N GLU A 387 -13.33 -19.17 3.13
CA GLU A 387 -13.15 -20.41 2.35
C GLU A 387 -13.43 -20.26 0.85
N PRO A 388 -14.53 -19.57 0.41
CA PRO A 388 -14.85 -19.45 -1.01
C PRO A 388 -14.16 -18.26 -1.71
N LEU A 389 -13.15 -17.64 -1.10
CA LEU A 389 -12.52 -16.42 -1.64
C LEU A 389 -12.09 -16.56 -3.09
N LYS A 390 -11.38 -17.64 -3.41
CA LYS A 390 -10.80 -17.82 -4.76
C LYS A 390 -11.89 -17.95 -5.82
N GLU A 391 -12.90 -18.74 -5.54
CA GLU A 391 -14.05 -18.96 -6.41
C GLU A 391 -14.85 -17.66 -6.61
N VAL A 392 -15.06 -16.91 -5.54
CA VAL A 392 -15.74 -15.62 -5.60
C VAL A 392 -14.97 -14.61 -6.43
N VAL A 393 -13.66 -14.46 -6.19
CA VAL A 393 -12.82 -13.52 -6.97
C VAL A 393 -12.80 -13.90 -8.44
N GLN A 394 -12.67 -15.19 -8.78
CA GLN A 394 -12.71 -15.69 -10.16
C GLN A 394 -14.07 -15.42 -10.82
N ALA A 395 -15.17 -15.71 -10.15
CA ALA A 395 -16.51 -15.48 -10.69
C ALA A 395 -16.78 -13.99 -10.94
N LEU A 396 -16.40 -13.13 -10.01
CA LEU A 396 -16.49 -11.68 -10.16
C LEU A 396 -15.62 -11.18 -11.32
N HIS A 397 -14.40 -11.68 -11.43
CA HIS A 397 -13.48 -11.31 -12.49
C HIS A 397 -14.07 -11.61 -13.89
N THR A 398 -14.59 -12.79 -14.08
CA THR A 398 -15.25 -13.21 -15.33
C THR A 398 -16.54 -12.43 -15.58
N VAL A 399 -17.38 -12.23 -14.57
CA VAL A 399 -18.68 -11.56 -14.74
C VAL A 399 -18.53 -10.07 -15.09
N TYR A 400 -17.44 -9.44 -14.71
CA TYR A 400 -17.12 -8.04 -15.11
C TYR A 400 -16.28 -7.95 -16.38
N GLY A 401 -15.92 -9.07 -17.01
CA GLY A 401 -15.16 -9.09 -18.27
C GLY A 401 -13.72 -8.63 -18.09
N LEU A 402 -13.11 -8.97 -16.97
CA LEU A 402 -11.73 -8.60 -16.63
C LEU A 402 -10.70 -9.65 -17.07
N ASP A 403 -11.15 -10.79 -17.60
CA ASP A 403 -10.28 -11.86 -18.06
C ASP A 403 -9.44 -11.40 -19.28
N ALA A 404 -8.14 -11.70 -19.25
CA ALA A 404 -7.22 -11.52 -20.37
C ALA A 404 -7.04 -12.85 -21.13
N ASP A 405 -6.69 -12.75 -22.41
CA ASP A 405 -6.37 -13.91 -23.26
C ASP A 405 -5.04 -14.56 -22.85
N GLU A 406 -4.11 -13.77 -22.31
CA GLU A 406 -2.80 -14.21 -21.84
C GLU A 406 -2.72 -14.32 -20.32
N GLN A 407 -1.81 -15.19 -19.83
CA GLN A 407 -1.55 -15.29 -18.40
C GLN A 407 -0.73 -14.10 -17.89
N ALA A 408 -1.13 -13.59 -16.73
CA ALA A 408 -0.43 -12.52 -16.05
C ALA A 408 0.99 -12.90 -15.63
N PHE A 409 1.94 -11.96 -15.76
CA PHE A 409 3.31 -12.15 -15.35
C PHE A 409 3.49 -11.91 -13.86
N VAL A 410 4.05 -12.88 -13.16
CA VAL A 410 4.51 -12.74 -11.78
C VAL A 410 5.99 -13.08 -11.75
N GLY A 411 6.85 -12.06 -11.66
CA GLY A 411 8.30 -12.20 -11.59
C GLY A 411 8.74 -12.32 -10.13
N GLY A 412 9.47 -13.36 -9.82
CA GLY A 412 10.07 -13.56 -8.50
C GLY A 412 10.21 -15.04 -8.18
N PRO A 413 11.07 -15.43 -7.22
CA PRO A 413 11.11 -16.82 -6.81
C PRO A 413 9.74 -17.23 -6.28
N SER A 414 9.25 -18.36 -6.77
CA SER A 414 7.99 -19.01 -6.36
C SER A 414 8.03 -19.55 -4.91
N GLU A 415 8.85 -18.93 -4.06
CA GLU A 415 9.04 -19.30 -2.67
C GLU A 415 8.71 -18.13 -1.79
N ARG A 416 7.45 -18.05 -1.37
CA ARG A 416 7.12 -17.58 -0.03
C ARG A 416 5.91 -18.31 0.49
N ARG A 417 6.21 -19.09 1.48
CA ARG A 417 5.27 -19.74 2.37
C ARG A 417 4.52 -18.73 3.24
#